data_22f5c3388d3b40b591b0fc0cd667e230
#
_entry.id   22f5c3388d3b40b591b0fc0cd667e230
#
_cell.length_a   1.000
_cell.length_b   1.000
_cell.length_c   1.000
_cell.angle_alpha   90.00
_cell.angle_beta   90.00
_cell.angle_gamma   90.00
#
_symmetry.space_group_name_H-M   'P 1'
#
loop_
_entity.id
_entity.type
_entity.pdbx_description
1 polymer ?
#
loop_
_entity_poly.entity_id
_entity_poly.type
_entity_poly.pdbx_seq_one_letter_code
_entity_poly.pdbx_strand_id
1 'polypeptide(L)'
;MILDYHDCVLDNGLRIIQESSPTDIVYCGLFVNAGTRDEDIKDSGLAHFCEHTSFKGTTTRKSWQIRNCLESVGGDLNAYTNKEETVYYATVRKEDFDRAAQLIFDIVFHSIYPPKELEKETEVIIDEIDSYNDSPAELIYDEFEEMLFKGHGLGRNILGNAARLRSYSTSDALRFTRKYYIPSNVTFFIYGNVNFDHICKLASKLTHDLSMDNVNKTVQELPAYIPEKRICEHHTHQAHVLIGNRVYSSHDPRHVALSLLSNLLGGPGMNSLLNVALRENHGLVYTAESTVFYYTDAGVWSIYFGCEEENVPICTRLILHILKKLTEKPLSERQLAKAKKQFIGQLQIANDNFENYALALGKVYARTGKHRNVDKLCQKIQSLTPQDLYDVTCDIFQEDKLTTLQYK
;
A
#
# COMPACT_ATOMS: atom_id res chain seq x y z
N MET A 1 -7.36 -26.65 5.59
CA MET A 1 -8.59 -26.42 4.84
C MET A 1 -8.17 -26.23 3.39
N ILE A 2 -8.73 -26.98 2.43
CA ILE A 2 -8.51 -26.70 1.02
C ILE A 2 -9.24 -25.38 0.77
N LEU A 3 -8.51 -24.30 0.51
CA LEU A 3 -9.10 -23.03 0.15
C LEU A 3 -9.76 -23.19 -1.21
N ASP A 4 -11.07 -22.92 -1.26
CA ASP A 4 -11.85 -22.98 -2.50
C ASP A 4 -11.66 -21.66 -3.23
N TYR A 5 -10.65 -21.62 -4.10
CA TYR A 5 -10.37 -20.47 -4.95
C TYR A 5 -10.34 -20.88 -6.42
N HIS A 6 -10.70 -19.95 -7.26
CA HIS A 6 -10.67 -20.08 -8.72
C HIS A 6 -9.96 -18.90 -9.33
N ASP A 7 -9.24 -19.12 -10.41
CA ASP A 7 -8.62 -18.05 -11.18
C ASP A 7 -8.62 -18.35 -12.68
N CYS A 8 -8.64 -17.30 -13.48
CA CYS A 8 -8.49 -17.38 -14.93
C CYS A 8 -7.90 -16.09 -15.51
N VAL A 9 -7.51 -16.18 -16.77
CA VAL A 9 -7.13 -15.03 -17.60
C VAL A 9 -8.04 -15.02 -18.81
N LEU A 10 -8.76 -13.92 -19.06
CA LEU A 10 -9.59 -13.75 -20.24
C LEU A 10 -8.73 -13.48 -21.49
N ASP A 11 -9.31 -13.67 -22.68
CA ASP A 11 -8.62 -13.48 -23.97
C ASP A 11 -8.00 -12.06 -24.13
N ASN A 12 -8.63 -11.05 -23.54
CA ASN A 12 -8.11 -9.67 -23.52
C ASN A 12 -7.04 -9.40 -22.44
N GLY A 13 -6.61 -10.44 -21.72
CA GLY A 13 -5.56 -10.35 -20.70
C GLY A 13 -6.05 -9.97 -19.29
N LEU A 14 -7.35 -9.69 -19.08
CA LEU A 14 -7.88 -9.43 -17.74
C LEU A 14 -7.71 -10.68 -16.87
N ARG A 15 -7.05 -10.51 -15.73
CA ARG A 15 -6.86 -11.58 -14.74
C ARG A 15 -7.98 -11.54 -13.71
N ILE A 16 -8.49 -12.70 -13.35
CA ILE A 16 -9.58 -12.86 -12.39
C ILE A 16 -9.14 -13.81 -11.29
N ILE A 17 -9.35 -13.45 -10.04
CA ILE A 17 -9.18 -14.32 -8.87
C ILE A 17 -10.42 -14.25 -7.98
N GLN A 18 -10.95 -15.39 -7.59
CA GLN A 18 -12.06 -15.48 -6.66
C GLN A 18 -11.72 -16.47 -5.55
N GLU A 19 -12.04 -16.10 -4.33
CA GLU A 19 -12.03 -17.00 -3.17
C GLU A 19 -13.38 -16.91 -2.45
N SER A 20 -13.91 -18.06 -2.03
CA SER A 20 -15.21 -18.15 -1.36
C SER A 20 -15.15 -17.58 0.05
N SER A 21 -16.10 -16.71 0.40
CA SER A 21 -16.30 -16.16 1.75
C SER A 21 -17.35 -16.99 2.51
N PRO A 22 -17.23 -17.08 3.84
CA PRO A 22 -18.24 -17.75 4.67
C PRO A 22 -19.51 -16.91 4.88
N THR A 23 -19.58 -15.69 4.35
CA THR A 23 -20.70 -14.74 4.55
C THR A 23 -21.44 -14.44 3.24
N ASP A 24 -22.60 -13.80 3.35
CA ASP A 24 -23.37 -13.29 2.20
C ASP A 24 -22.85 -11.91 1.72
N ILE A 25 -21.77 -11.42 2.28
CA ILE A 25 -21.10 -10.20 1.83
C ILE A 25 -20.03 -10.55 0.81
N VAL A 26 -19.95 -9.75 -0.24
CA VAL A 26 -18.96 -9.84 -1.30
C VAL A 26 -18.09 -8.60 -1.30
N TYR A 27 -16.80 -8.81 -1.26
CA TYR A 27 -15.77 -7.79 -1.45
C TYR A 27 -15.18 -8.01 -2.84
N CYS A 28 -15.30 -7.03 -3.72
CA CYS A 28 -14.80 -7.17 -5.08
C CYS A 28 -14.19 -5.86 -5.57
N GLY A 29 -13.24 -5.95 -6.50
CA GLY A 29 -12.60 -4.76 -7.03
C GLY A 29 -11.66 -5.01 -8.18
N LEU A 30 -11.27 -3.93 -8.85
CA LEU A 30 -10.27 -3.90 -9.90
C LEU A 30 -8.95 -3.33 -9.34
N PHE A 31 -7.94 -4.14 -9.37
CA PHE A 31 -6.56 -3.77 -9.05
C PHE A 31 -5.86 -3.38 -10.35
N VAL A 32 -5.65 -2.08 -10.54
CA VAL A 32 -4.88 -1.53 -11.67
C VAL A 32 -3.41 -1.50 -11.29
N ASN A 33 -2.57 -2.20 -12.04
CA ASN A 33 -1.13 -2.23 -11.80
C ASN A 33 -0.47 -0.96 -12.34
N ALA A 34 -0.86 0.20 -11.80
CA ALA A 34 -0.29 1.52 -12.07
C ALA A 34 -0.57 2.46 -10.90
N GLY A 35 0.42 3.23 -10.51
CA GLY A 35 0.34 4.23 -9.47
C GLY A 35 1.25 5.42 -9.77
N THR A 36 1.61 6.19 -8.74
CA THR A 36 2.41 7.41 -8.94
C THR A 36 3.83 7.13 -9.43
N ARG A 37 4.35 5.93 -9.22
CA ARG A 37 5.63 5.47 -9.79
C ARG A 37 5.63 5.49 -11.32
N ASP A 38 4.47 5.21 -11.94
CA ASP A 38 4.31 5.09 -13.38
C ASP A 38 4.06 6.44 -14.08
N GLU A 39 3.99 7.54 -13.33
CA GLU A 39 3.86 8.90 -13.86
C GLU A 39 5.16 9.38 -14.51
N ASP A 40 5.04 10.23 -15.53
CA ASP A 40 6.18 11.01 -16.00
C ASP A 40 6.57 12.04 -14.92
N ILE A 41 7.85 12.49 -14.92
CA ILE A 41 8.34 13.50 -13.95
C ILE A 41 7.47 14.75 -13.92
N LYS A 42 6.95 15.16 -15.07
CA LYS A 42 6.07 16.33 -15.20
C LYS A 42 4.64 16.08 -14.71
N ASP A 43 4.24 14.86 -14.43
CA ASP A 43 2.85 14.45 -14.18
C ASP A 43 2.63 14.03 -12.70
N SER A 44 3.35 14.66 -11.78
CA SER A 44 3.23 14.35 -10.33
C SER A 44 1.80 14.52 -9.80
N GLY A 45 1.25 13.47 -9.19
CA GLY A 45 -0.10 13.41 -8.65
C GLY A 45 -1.19 13.05 -9.68
N LEU A 46 -0.83 12.72 -10.92
CA LEU A 46 -1.82 12.43 -11.97
C LEU A 46 -2.57 11.12 -11.73
N ALA A 47 -1.92 10.11 -11.17
CA ALA A 47 -2.56 8.83 -10.84
C ALA A 47 -3.67 9.03 -9.79
N HIS A 48 -3.37 9.74 -8.71
CA HIS A 48 -4.33 10.11 -7.67
C HIS A 48 -5.45 11.02 -8.20
N PHE A 49 -5.09 12.02 -9.02
CA PHE A 49 -6.05 12.86 -9.70
C PHE A 49 -7.02 12.06 -10.59
N CYS A 50 -6.53 11.04 -11.32
CA CYS A 50 -7.38 10.16 -12.12
C CYS A 50 -8.32 9.34 -11.24
N GLU A 51 -7.86 8.86 -10.09
CA GLU A 51 -8.68 8.11 -9.14
C GLU A 51 -9.86 8.96 -8.66
N HIS A 52 -9.63 10.14 -8.07
CA HIS A 52 -10.66 11.07 -7.60
C HIS A 52 -11.67 11.44 -8.69
N THR A 53 -11.15 11.77 -9.86
CA THR A 53 -11.98 12.26 -10.96
C THR A 53 -12.71 11.16 -11.72
N SER A 54 -12.35 9.89 -11.54
CA SER A 54 -13.08 8.74 -12.11
C SER A 54 -14.53 8.64 -11.62
N PHE A 55 -14.83 9.12 -10.40
CA PHE A 55 -16.18 9.13 -9.84
C PHE A 55 -17.07 10.29 -10.36
N LYS A 56 -16.55 11.14 -11.23
CA LYS A 56 -17.26 12.35 -11.68
C LYS A 56 -18.06 12.17 -12.95
N GLY A 57 -17.97 11.02 -13.59
CA GLY A 57 -18.81 10.66 -14.74
C GLY A 57 -18.15 9.66 -15.66
N THR A 58 -18.98 8.77 -16.20
CA THR A 58 -18.60 7.80 -17.23
C THR A 58 -19.38 8.05 -18.52
N THR A 59 -19.14 7.26 -19.55
CA THR A 59 -19.92 7.29 -20.78
C THR A 59 -21.41 6.97 -20.56
N THR A 60 -21.73 6.23 -19.48
CA THR A 60 -23.09 5.75 -19.20
C THR A 60 -23.72 6.37 -17.95
N ARG A 61 -22.93 6.91 -17.02
CA ARG A 61 -23.40 7.40 -15.72
C ARG A 61 -22.89 8.81 -15.42
N LYS A 62 -23.77 9.63 -14.85
CA LYS A 62 -23.41 10.92 -14.22
C LYS A 62 -22.89 10.67 -12.80
N SER A 63 -22.14 11.62 -12.25
CA SER A 63 -21.56 11.54 -10.89
C SER A 63 -22.57 11.13 -9.81
N TRP A 64 -23.79 11.71 -9.80
CA TRP A 64 -24.81 11.36 -8.82
C TRP A 64 -25.31 9.91 -8.95
N GLN A 65 -25.33 9.35 -10.18
CA GLN A 65 -25.72 7.96 -10.43
C GLN A 65 -24.63 7.00 -9.95
N ILE A 66 -23.36 7.38 -10.09
CA ILE A 66 -22.22 6.61 -9.57
C ILE A 66 -22.33 6.50 -8.04
N ARG A 67 -22.47 7.64 -7.34
CA ARG A 67 -22.60 7.67 -5.87
C ARG A 67 -23.79 6.85 -5.38
N ASN A 68 -24.96 7.07 -5.93
CA ASN A 68 -26.17 6.39 -5.46
C ASN A 68 -26.24 4.91 -5.87
N CYS A 69 -25.40 4.45 -6.78
CA CYS A 69 -25.51 3.11 -7.36
C CYS A 69 -25.44 2.01 -6.28
N LEU A 70 -24.48 2.08 -5.37
CA LEU A 70 -24.32 1.09 -4.29
C LEU A 70 -24.91 1.59 -2.97
N GLU A 71 -24.81 2.87 -2.65
CA GLU A 71 -25.38 3.42 -1.43
C GLU A 71 -26.90 3.13 -1.31
N SER A 72 -27.64 3.17 -2.41
CA SER A 72 -29.07 2.87 -2.42
C SER A 72 -29.44 1.43 -2.03
N VAL A 73 -28.48 0.52 -2.03
CA VAL A 73 -28.63 -0.88 -1.59
C VAL A 73 -27.79 -1.22 -0.35
N GLY A 74 -27.23 -0.18 0.30
CA GLY A 74 -26.40 -0.35 1.49
C GLY A 74 -25.01 -0.90 1.22
N GLY A 75 -24.55 -0.81 -0.04
CA GLY A 75 -23.19 -1.15 -0.44
C GLY A 75 -22.25 0.04 -0.29
N ASP A 76 -20.97 -0.25 -0.19
CA ASP A 76 -19.89 0.72 -0.11
C ASP A 76 -19.01 0.66 -1.35
N LEU A 77 -18.49 1.82 -1.79
CA LEU A 77 -17.62 1.98 -2.94
C LEU A 77 -16.44 2.87 -2.56
N ASN A 78 -15.23 2.34 -2.70
CA ASN A 78 -14.01 3.03 -2.33
C ASN A 78 -12.93 2.88 -3.40
N ALA A 79 -11.91 3.73 -3.33
CA ALA A 79 -10.68 3.60 -4.10
C ALA A 79 -9.48 4.10 -3.30
N TYR A 80 -8.29 3.72 -3.72
CA TYR A 80 -7.04 4.31 -3.25
C TYR A 80 -5.95 4.20 -4.31
N THR A 81 -5.03 5.14 -4.26
CA THR A 81 -3.81 5.16 -5.08
C THR A 81 -2.57 5.05 -4.21
N ASN A 82 -1.67 4.15 -4.61
CA ASN A 82 -0.34 4.00 -4.02
C ASN A 82 0.75 4.25 -5.07
N LYS A 83 2.00 4.04 -4.69
CA LYS A 83 3.15 4.20 -5.61
C LYS A 83 3.07 3.27 -6.83
N GLU A 84 2.58 2.04 -6.70
CA GLU A 84 2.58 1.01 -7.76
C GLU A 84 1.19 0.52 -8.19
N GLU A 85 0.14 0.92 -7.48
CA GLU A 85 -1.23 0.47 -7.76
C GLU A 85 -2.28 1.55 -7.55
N THR A 86 -3.38 1.45 -8.29
CA THR A 86 -4.66 2.12 -8.02
C THR A 86 -5.74 1.04 -7.93
N VAL A 87 -6.54 1.07 -6.89
CA VAL A 87 -7.55 0.04 -6.63
C VAL A 87 -8.92 0.68 -6.47
N TYR A 88 -9.91 0.15 -7.20
CA TYR A 88 -11.32 0.50 -7.07
C TYR A 88 -12.05 -0.72 -6.54
N TYR A 89 -12.77 -0.61 -5.43
CA TYR A 89 -13.38 -1.77 -4.80
C TYR A 89 -14.71 -1.44 -4.15
N ALA A 90 -15.53 -2.45 -3.95
CA ALA A 90 -16.82 -2.35 -3.32
C ALA A 90 -17.07 -3.50 -2.36
N THR A 91 -17.90 -3.19 -1.37
CA THR A 91 -18.47 -4.15 -0.42
C THR A 91 -19.99 -4.14 -0.57
N VAL A 92 -20.58 -5.29 -0.91
CA VAL A 92 -22.03 -5.42 -1.18
C VAL A 92 -22.56 -6.75 -0.67
N ARG A 93 -23.89 -6.84 -0.57
CA ARG A 93 -24.55 -8.15 -0.44
C ARG A 93 -24.38 -8.94 -1.74
N LYS A 94 -24.35 -10.26 -1.63
CA LYS A 94 -24.19 -11.19 -2.77
C LYS A 94 -25.18 -10.91 -3.91
N GLU A 95 -26.41 -10.56 -3.60
CA GLU A 95 -27.46 -10.25 -4.58
C GLU A 95 -27.18 -9.00 -5.41
N ASP A 96 -26.35 -8.07 -4.91
CA ASP A 96 -25.96 -6.83 -5.58
C ASP A 96 -24.56 -6.90 -6.24
N PHE A 97 -23.95 -8.09 -6.30
CA PHE A 97 -22.62 -8.28 -6.89
C PHE A 97 -22.53 -7.77 -8.33
N ASP A 98 -23.51 -8.13 -9.19
CA ASP A 98 -23.50 -7.70 -10.59
C ASP A 98 -23.55 -6.18 -10.74
N ARG A 99 -24.30 -5.52 -9.86
CA ARG A 99 -24.39 -4.05 -9.79
C ARG A 99 -23.04 -3.45 -9.43
N ALA A 100 -22.36 -3.99 -8.43
CA ALA A 100 -21.04 -3.55 -8.01
C ALA A 100 -19.99 -3.74 -9.10
N ALA A 101 -19.94 -4.94 -9.70
CA ALA A 101 -19.03 -5.24 -10.79
C ALA A 101 -19.25 -4.30 -11.99
N GLN A 102 -20.50 -4.13 -12.45
CA GLN A 102 -20.82 -3.21 -13.55
C GLN A 102 -20.38 -1.76 -13.25
N LEU A 103 -20.56 -1.30 -12.02
CA LEU A 103 -20.16 0.05 -11.62
C LEU A 103 -18.64 0.22 -11.63
N ILE A 104 -17.91 -0.71 -11.01
CA ILE A 104 -16.44 -0.63 -10.91
C ILE A 104 -15.80 -0.69 -12.29
N PHE A 105 -16.28 -1.60 -13.17
CA PHE A 105 -15.80 -1.69 -14.54
C PHE A 105 -16.10 -0.41 -15.34
N ASP A 106 -17.28 0.19 -15.16
CA ASP A 106 -17.64 1.44 -15.82
C ASP A 106 -16.76 2.61 -15.37
N ILE A 107 -16.49 2.71 -14.06
CA ILE A 107 -15.59 3.74 -13.49
C ILE A 107 -14.16 3.57 -14.03
N VAL A 108 -13.63 2.35 -14.02
CA VAL A 108 -12.23 2.11 -14.39
C VAL A 108 -11.99 2.27 -15.89
N PHE A 109 -12.89 1.75 -16.73
CA PHE A 109 -12.65 1.70 -18.18
C PHE A 109 -13.35 2.76 -18.99
N HIS A 110 -14.40 3.39 -18.47
CA HIS A 110 -15.26 4.28 -19.25
C HIS A 110 -15.42 5.69 -18.66
N SER A 111 -14.57 6.09 -17.71
CA SER A 111 -14.56 7.46 -17.18
C SER A 111 -14.22 8.48 -18.26
N ILE A 112 -14.96 9.60 -18.26
CA ILE A 112 -14.86 10.65 -19.29
C ILE A 112 -14.21 11.96 -18.80
N TYR A 113 -13.97 12.06 -17.49
CA TYR A 113 -13.27 13.20 -16.88
C TYR A 113 -13.85 14.56 -17.29
N PRO A 114 -15.11 14.90 -16.94
CA PRO A 114 -15.77 16.10 -17.41
C PRO A 114 -15.08 17.38 -16.90
N PRO A 115 -14.72 18.38 -17.75
CA PRO A 115 -13.92 19.54 -17.35
C PRO A 115 -14.45 20.30 -16.14
N LYS A 116 -15.77 20.54 -16.06
CA LYS A 116 -16.41 21.24 -14.96
C LYS A 116 -16.33 20.49 -13.63
N GLU A 117 -16.29 19.17 -13.66
CA GLU A 117 -16.12 18.34 -12.46
C GLU A 117 -14.65 18.27 -12.06
N LEU A 118 -13.72 18.31 -13.04
CA LEU A 118 -12.28 18.36 -12.75
C LEU A 118 -11.91 19.62 -11.97
N GLU A 119 -12.41 20.80 -12.40
CA GLU A 119 -12.18 22.07 -11.69
C GLU A 119 -12.58 22.01 -10.23
N LYS A 120 -13.74 21.42 -9.92
CA LYS A 120 -14.22 21.27 -8.55
C LYS A 120 -13.37 20.29 -7.75
N GLU A 121 -13.05 19.15 -8.34
CA GLU A 121 -12.32 18.08 -7.67
C GLU A 121 -10.87 18.47 -7.43
N THR A 122 -10.28 19.28 -8.31
CA THR A 122 -8.93 19.82 -8.11
C THR A 122 -8.83 20.57 -6.79
N GLU A 123 -9.80 21.41 -6.44
CA GLU A 123 -9.76 22.12 -5.14
C GLU A 123 -9.95 21.17 -3.97
N VAL A 124 -10.78 20.11 -4.11
CA VAL A 124 -10.91 19.07 -3.06
C VAL A 124 -9.59 18.35 -2.81
N ILE A 125 -8.86 17.99 -3.89
CA ILE A 125 -7.54 17.34 -3.75
C ILE A 125 -6.51 18.33 -3.16
N ILE A 126 -6.61 19.61 -3.47
CA ILE A 126 -5.72 20.63 -2.86
C ILE A 126 -6.01 20.78 -1.36
N ASP A 127 -7.29 20.80 -0.97
CA ASP A 127 -7.67 20.79 0.46
C ASP A 127 -7.13 19.54 1.18
N GLU A 128 -7.10 18.38 0.50
CA GLU A 128 -6.49 17.16 1.03
C GLU A 128 -4.97 17.31 1.18
N ILE A 129 -4.27 17.90 0.19
CA ILE A 129 -2.84 18.18 0.28
C ILE A 129 -2.55 19.11 1.49
N ASP A 130 -3.35 20.15 1.67
CA ASP A 130 -3.16 21.09 2.76
C ASP A 130 -3.41 20.39 4.12
N SER A 131 -4.47 19.59 4.22
CA SER A 131 -4.74 18.77 5.42
C SER A 131 -3.62 17.77 5.72
N TYR A 132 -3.04 17.16 4.68
CA TYR A 132 -1.93 16.22 4.83
C TYR A 132 -0.64 16.93 5.26
N ASN A 133 -0.37 18.12 4.71
CA ASN A 133 0.77 18.96 5.09
C ASN A 133 0.65 19.45 6.55
N ASP A 134 -0.57 19.60 7.07
CA ASP A 134 -0.85 19.94 8.47
C ASP A 134 -0.72 18.74 9.42
N SER A 135 -0.43 17.53 8.90
CA SER A 135 -0.20 16.30 9.66
C SER A 135 1.27 15.85 9.61
N PRO A 136 2.17 16.38 10.45
CA PRO A 136 3.59 16.06 10.41
C PRO A 136 3.88 14.56 10.58
N ALA A 137 3.03 13.86 11.33
CA ALA A 137 3.15 12.42 11.56
C ALA A 137 2.91 11.58 10.29
N GLU A 138 2.18 12.11 9.31
CA GLU A 138 1.91 11.47 8.01
C GLU A 138 2.91 11.97 6.96
N LEU A 139 3.06 13.27 6.84
CA LEU A 139 3.95 13.92 5.87
C LEU A 139 5.40 13.39 5.94
N ILE A 140 5.89 13.11 7.14
CA ILE A 140 7.27 12.66 7.37
C ILE A 140 7.60 11.36 6.61
N TYR A 141 6.61 10.49 6.36
CA TYR A 141 6.83 9.24 5.61
C TYR A 141 7.08 9.51 4.13
N ASP A 142 6.35 10.43 3.52
CA ASP A 142 6.56 10.78 2.11
C ASP A 142 7.90 11.48 1.87
N GLU A 143 8.27 12.43 2.74
CA GLU A 143 9.57 13.09 2.64
C GLU A 143 10.72 12.12 2.93
N PHE A 144 10.52 11.15 3.82
CA PHE A 144 11.49 10.10 4.06
C PHE A 144 11.68 9.21 2.83
N GLU A 145 10.59 8.82 2.16
CA GLU A 145 10.68 8.08 0.90
C GLU A 145 11.34 8.88 -0.21
N GLU A 146 11.10 10.21 -0.29
CA GLU A 146 11.80 11.08 -1.21
C GLU A 146 13.33 11.05 -0.99
N MET A 147 13.78 11.06 0.27
CA MET A 147 15.21 10.94 0.61
C MET A 147 15.77 9.59 0.17
N LEU A 148 15.04 8.50 0.39
CA LEU A 148 15.48 7.15 0.03
C LEU A 148 15.51 6.91 -1.48
N PHE A 149 14.61 7.52 -2.25
CA PHE A 149 14.43 7.29 -3.68
C PHE A 149 14.58 8.58 -4.51
N LYS A 150 15.54 9.40 -4.15
CA LYS A 150 15.76 10.72 -4.75
C LYS A 150 15.77 10.71 -6.28
N GLY A 151 14.82 11.43 -6.88
CA GLY A 151 14.68 11.52 -8.33
C GLY A 151 14.00 10.33 -9.00
N HIS A 152 13.58 9.32 -8.24
CA HIS A 152 12.87 8.14 -8.74
C HIS A 152 11.36 8.23 -8.46
N GLY A 153 10.53 7.51 -9.26
CA GLY A 153 9.08 7.49 -9.10
C GLY A 153 8.58 7.05 -7.72
N LEU A 154 9.31 6.16 -7.02
CA LEU A 154 8.98 5.75 -5.65
C LEU A 154 9.14 6.87 -4.60
N GLY A 155 9.98 7.86 -4.85
CA GLY A 155 10.17 9.01 -3.94
C GLY A 155 9.17 10.15 -4.17
N ARG A 156 8.26 10.07 -5.15
CA ARG A 156 7.29 11.14 -5.40
C ARG A 156 6.14 11.09 -4.40
N ASN A 157 5.65 12.27 -4.00
CA ASN A 157 4.42 12.36 -3.21
C ASN A 157 3.23 11.86 -4.05
N ILE A 158 2.35 11.05 -3.43
CA ILE A 158 1.17 10.48 -4.10
C ILE A 158 0.18 11.56 -4.47
N LEU A 159 -0.02 12.54 -3.62
CA LEU A 159 -0.97 13.64 -3.83
C LEU A 159 -0.49 14.65 -4.90
N GLY A 160 0.81 14.67 -5.22
CA GLY A 160 1.38 15.65 -6.13
C GLY A 160 1.54 17.04 -5.51
N ASN A 161 1.29 18.09 -6.30
CA ASN A 161 1.31 19.47 -5.81
C ASN A 161 0.22 20.33 -6.46
N ALA A 162 -0.26 21.35 -5.74
CA ALA A 162 -1.38 22.19 -6.13
C ALA A 162 -1.19 22.89 -7.50
N ALA A 163 0.02 23.39 -7.79
CA ALA A 163 0.28 24.09 -9.07
C ALA A 163 0.13 23.13 -10.26
N ARG A 164 0.56 21.88 -10.07
CA ARG A 164 0.46 20.86 -11.12
C ARG A 164 -0.97 20.38 -11.28
N LEU A 165 -1.68 20.11 -10.20
CA LEU A 165 -3.07 19.68 -10.21
C LEU A 165 -3.98 20.67 -10.95
N ARG A 166 -3.82 21.99 -10.73
CA ARG A 166 -4.58 23.03 -11.44
C ARG A 166 -4.32 23.08 -12.95
N SER A 167 -3.24 22.45 -13.42
CA SER A 167 -2.91 22.40 -14.85
C SER A 167 -3.46 21.17 -15.56
N TYR A 168 -3.99 20.18 -14.83
CA TYR A 168 -4.49 18.95 -15.44
C TYR A 168 -5.83 19.16 -16.14
N SER A 169 -5.96 18.51 -17.27
CA SER A 169 -7.13 18.52 -18.13
C SER A 169 -7.67 17.10 -18.34
N THR A 170 -8.86 17.02 -18.94
CA THR A 170 -9.42 15.75 -19.42
C THR A 170 -8.43 14.96 -20.29
N SER A 171 -7.63 15.66 -21.13
CA SER A 171 -6.65 15.00 -22.00
C SER A 171 -5.51 14.37 -21.23
N ASP A 172 -5.08 14.95 -20.10
CA ASP A 172 -4.03 14.39 -19.25
C ASP A 172 -4.53 13.12 -18.53
N ALA A 173 -5.73 13.19 -17.96
CA ALA A 173 -6.36 12.03 -17.32
C ALA A 173 -6.57 10.89 -18.32
N LEU A 174 -7.12 11.18 -19.51
CA LEU A 174 -7.30 10.18 -20.55
C LEU A 174 -5.98 9.62 -21.09
N ARG A 175 -4.92 10.42 -21.16
CA ARG A 175 -3.58 9.96 -21.57
C ARG A 175 -3.04 8.91 -20.59
N PHE A 176 -3.17 9.16 -19.29
CA PHE A 176 -2.74 8.24 -18.24
C PHE A 176 -3.58 6.96 -18.23
N THR A 177 -4.90 7.10 -18.19
CA THR A 177 -5.80 5.96 -18.05
C THR A 177 -5.83 5.09 -19.32
N ARG A 178 -5.79 5.64 -20.53
CA ARG A 178 -5.67 4.86 -21.77
C ARG A 178 -4.38 4.05 -21.84
N LYS A 179 -3.30 4.51 -21.19
CA LYS A 179 -2.04 3.80 -21.15
C LYS A 179 -2.05 2.66 -20.14
N TYR A 180 -2.67 2.85 -18.99
CA TYR A 180 -2.52 1.94 -17.86
C TYR A 180 -3.81 1.20 -17.47
N TYR A 181 -4.99 1.76 -17.72
CA TYR A 181 -6.28 1.17 -17.38
C TYR A 181 -6.79 0.33 -18.55
N ILE A 182 -6.08 -0.74 -18.84
CA ILE A 182 -6.40 -1.70 -19.90
C ILE A 182 -6.48 -3.11 -19.31
N PRO A 183 -7.28 -4.03 -19.87
CA PRO A 183 -7.54 -5.34 -19.26
C PRO A 183 -6.28 -6.12 -18.88
N SER A 184 -5.24 -6.13 -19.72
CA SER A 184 -3.98 -6.86 -19.47
C SER A 184 -3.19 -6.34 -18.26
N ASN A 185 -3.46 -5.10 -17.81
CA ASN A 185 -2.83 -4.46 -16.65
C ASN A 185 -3.71 -4.46 -15.40
N VAL A 186 -4.88 -5.11 -15.47
CA VAL A 186 -5.89 -5.10 -14.42
C VAL A 186 -6.15 -6.51 -13.90
N THR A 187 -6.41 -6.61 -12.61
CA THR A 187 -6.86 -7.84 -11.96
C THR A 187 -8.21 -7.60 -11.30
N PHE A 188 -9.21 -8.39 -11.65
CA PHE A 188 -10.49 -8.45 -10.97
C PHE A 188 -10.38 -9.44 -9.82
N PHE A 189 -10.52 -8.97 -8.59
CA PHE A 189 -10.50 -9.82 -7.40
C PHE A 189 -11.87 -9.85 -6.73
N ILE A 190 -12.23 -11.03 -6.23
CA ILE A 190 -13.49 -11.26 -5.55
C ILE A 190 -13.25 -12.15 -4.31
N TYR A 191 -13.67 -11.67 -3.15
CA TYR A 191 -13.80 -12.48 -1.95
C TYR A 191 -15.27 -12.56 -1.58
N GLY A 192 -15.88 -13.68 -1.94
CA GLY A 192 -17.33 -13.83 -1.81
C GLY A 192 -17.84 -15.13 -2.44
N ASN A 193 -19.01 -15.57 -1.99
CA ASN A 193 -19.65 -16.78 -2.48
C ASN A 193 -20.48 -16.49 -3.75
N VAL A 194 -19.78 -16.23 -4.86
CA VAL A 194 -20.36 -15.99 -6.19
C VAL A 194 -19.91 -17.11 -7.13
N ASN A 195 -20.78 -17.51 -8.08
CA ASN A 195 -20.43 -18.52 -9.05
C ASN A 195 -19.32 -18.04 -10.00
N PHE A 196 -18.23 -18.78 -10.12
CA PHE A 196 -17.05 -18.36 -10.88
C PHE A 196 -17.31 -18.24 -12.38
N ASP A 197 -18.10 -19.16 -12.98
CA ASP A 197 -18.46 -19.08 -14.39
C ASP A 197 -19.30 -17.85 -14.70
N HIS A 198 -20.16 -17.43 -13.74
CA HIS A 198 -20.91 -16.19 -13.84
C HIS A 198 -19.98 -14.96 -13.80
N ILE A 199 -19.00 -14.95 -12.89
CA ILE A 199 -17.99 -13.89 -12.80
C ILE A 199 -17.24 -13.75 -14.13
N CYS A 200 -16.75 -14.85 -14.70
CA CYS A 200 -16.02 -14.83 -15.96
C CYS A 200 -16.88 -14.32 -17.14
N LYS A 201 -18.14 -14.78 -17.23
CA LYS A 201 -19.08 -14.31 -18.26
C LYS A 201 -19.40 -12.83 -18.12
N LEU A 202 -19.62 -12.35 -16.90
CA LEU A 202 -19.89 -10.95 -16.61
C LEU A 202 -18.67 -10.08 -16.97
N ALA A 203 -17.48 -10.44 -16.51
CA ALA A 203 -16.26 -9.73 -16.80
C ALA A 203 -15.95 -9.69 -18.31
N SER A 204 -16.11 -10.82 -19.01
CA SER A 204 -15.96 -10.88 -20.47
C SER A 204 -16.93 -9.94 -21.19
N LYS A 205 -18.20 -9.89 -20.74
CA LYS A 205 -19.22 -8.99 -21.30
C LYS A 205 -18.87 -7.52 -21.04
N LEU A 206 -18.35 -7.19 -19.85
CA LEU A 206 -18.03 -5.81 -19.47
C LEU A 206 -16.74 -5.27 -20.10
N THR A 207 -15.94 -6.15 -20.73
CA THR A 207 -14.65 -5.80 -21.35
C THR A 207 -14.59 -6.17 -22.84
N HIS A 208 -15.72 -6.51 -23.47
CA HIS A 208 -15.73 -7.04 -24.84
C HIS A 208 -15.30 -6.03 -25.90
N ASP A 209 -15.47 -4.72 -25.62
CA ASP A 209 -15.14 -3.59 -26.48
C ASP A 209 -13.76 -2.99 -26.18
N LEU A 210 -13.06 -3.51 -25.18
CA LEU A 210 -11.74 -3.02 -24.78
C LEU A 210 -10.62 -3.65 -25.60
N SER A 211 -9.57 -2.87 -25.85
CA SER A 211 -8.44 -3.34 -26.66
C SER A 211 -7.63 -4.46 -25.95
N MET A 212 -7.00 -5.31 -26.75
CA MET A 212 -6.07 -6.37 -26.28
C MET A 212 -4.63 -5.87 -26.14
N ASP A 213 -4.42 -4.57 -25.96
CA ASP A 213 -3.10 -4.00 -25.85
C ASP A 213 -2.38 -4.46 -24.58
N ASN A 214 -1.07 -4.46 -24.64
CA ASN A 214 -0.20 -4.70 -23.48
C ASN A 214 0.45 -3.40 -23.01
N VAL A 215 0.55 -3.21 -21.71
CA VAL A 215 1.29 -2.08 -21.16
C VAL A 215 2.78 -2.34 -21.29
N ASN A 216 3.48 -1.47 -22.00
CA ASN A 216 4.94 -1.41 -21.99
C ASN A 216 5.36 -0.48 -20.83
N LYS A 217 5.59 -1.04 -19.64
CA LYS A 217 6.18 -0.30 -18.53
C LYS A 217 7.68 -0.17 -18.74
N THR A 218 8.17 1.07 -18.73
CA THR A 218 9.61 1.29 -18.63
C THR A 218 10.00 1.15 -17.16
N VAL A 219 10.78 0.14 -16.83
CA VAL A 219 11.34 -0.01 -15.49
C VAL A 219 12.41 1.06 -15.31
N GLN A 220 12.17 2.01 -14.44
CA GLN A 220 13.15 3.02 -14.05
C GLN A 220 14.16 2.35 -13.08
N GLU A 221 15.46 2.45 -13.36
CA GLU A 221 16.50 1.94 -12.46
C GLU A 221 16.49 2.72 -11.15
N LEU A 222 16.66 1.99 -10.05
CA LEU A 222 16.76 2.60 -8.73
C LEU A 222 18.06 3.40 -8.60
N PRO A 223 18.03 4.66 -8.14
CA PRO A 223 19.24 5.41 -7.89
C PRO A 223 20.10 4.75 -6.79
N ALA A 224 21.39 5.05 -6.76
CA ALA A 224 22.24 4.62 -5.64
C ALA A 224 21.68 5.17 -4.32
N TYR A 225 21.60 4.30 -3.31
CA TYR A 225 21.18 4.73 -1.98
C TYR A 225 22.36 5.35 -1.23
N ILE A 226 22.18 6.56 -0.76
CA ILE A 226 23.17 7.30 0.05
C ILE A 226 22.45 7.74 1.33
N PRO A 227 22.86 7.22 2.51
CA PRO A 227 22.27 7.63 3.79
C PRO A 227 22.42 9.12 4.03
N GLU A 228 21.36 9.75 4.53
CA GLU A 228 21.30 11.20 4.77
C GLU A 228 20.68 11.47 6.14
N LYS A 229 21.11 12.56 6.79
CA LYS A 229 20.46 13.10 8.00
C LYS A 229 19.92 14.48 7.66
N ARG A 230 18.61 14.68 7.85
CA ARG A 230 17.91 15.93 7.57
C ARG A 230 17.09 16.34 8.79
N ILE A 231 17.14 17.62 9.13
CA ILE A 231 16.29 18.24 10.16
C ILE A 231 15.51 19.35 9.47
N CYS A 232 14.19 19.33 9.59
CA CYS A 232 13.28 20.31 9.02
C CYS A 232 12.52 21.03 10.14
N GLU A 233 12.32 22.34 9.99
CA GLU A 233 11.52 23.14 10.93
C GLU A 233 10.07 23.16 10.44
N HIS A 234 9.18 22.48 11.17
CA HIS A 234 7.75 22.39 10.88
C HIS A 234 6.89 23.03 11.98
N HIS A 235 7.51 23.64 13.01
CA HIS A 235 6.83 24.29 14.13
C HIS A 235 5.77 23.38 14.80
N THR A 236 6.10 22.12 14.97
CA THR A 236 5.22 21.11 15.57
C THR A 236 5.29 21.16 17.11
N HIS A 237 4.21 20.74 17.80
CA HIS A 237 4.24 20.60 19.25
C HIS A 237 5.17 19.50 19.76
N GLN A 238 5.46 18.53 18.94
CA GLN A 238 6.36 17.41 19.22
C GLN A 238 7.33 17.24 18.05
N ALA A 239 8.53 16.80 18.36
CA ALA A 239 9.45 16.35 17.32
C ALA A 239 8.96 14.99 16.77
N HIS A 240 8.93 14.85 15.45
CA HIS A 240 8.67 13.61 14.74
C HIS A 240 9.98 13.13 14.11
N VAL A 241 10.30 11.85 14.29
CA VAL A 241 11.56 11.31 13.78
C VAL A 241 11.33 10.01 13.07
N LEU A 242 11.89 9.88 11.87
CA LEU A 242 12.03 8.62 11.13
C LEU A 242 13.51 8.24 11.03
N ILE A 243 13.82 6.99 11.35
CA ILE A 243 15.14 6.38 11.19
C ILE A 243 14.95 5.08 10.41
N GLY A 244 15.65 4.90 9.32
CA GLY A 244 15.53 3.68 8.51
C GLY A 244 16.38 3.69 7.27
N ASN A 245 16.08 2.78 6.35
CA ASN A 245 16.83 2.66 5.10
C ASN A 245 16.01 1.96 4.01
N ARG A 246 16.62 1.93 2.80
CA ARG A 246 16.14 1.10 1.71
C ARG A 246 16.47 -0.35 1.99
N VAL A 247 15.50 -1.24 1.75
CA VAL A 247 15.60 -2.66 2.07
C VAL A 247 15.18 -3.54 0.90
N TYR A 248 15.00 -4.83 1.16
CA TYR A 248 14.61 -5.86 0.19
C TYR A 248 13.31 -5.55 -0.52
N SER A 249 13.20 -6.03 -1.76
CA SER A 249 11.95 -6.03 -2.52
C SER A 249 10.97 -7.09 -2.03
N SER A 250 9.72 -7.00 -2.50
CA SER A 250 8.70 -8.02 -2.25
C SER A 250 9.05 -9.41 -2.80
N HIS A 251 9.99 -9.50 -3.73
CA HIS A 251 10.45 -10.76 -4.34
C HIS A 251 11.64 -11.41 -3.61
N ASP A 252 12.34 -10.67 -2.76
CA ASP A 252 13.46 -11.22 -2.00
C ASP A 252 12.93 -12.08 -0.84
N PRO A 253 13.36 -13.35 -0.72
CA PRO A 253 12.85 -14.24 0.33
C PRO A 253 13.13 -13.75 1.75
N ARG A 254 14.13 -12.90 1.97
CA ARG A 254 14.49 -12.33 3.27
C ARG A 254 13.44 -11.32 3.80
N HIS A 255 12.50 -10.86 2.93
CA HIS A 255 11.45 -9.95 3.36
C HIS A 255 10.59 -10.52 4.53
N VAL A 256 10.41 -11.84 4.59
CA VAL A 256 9.65 -12.48 5.69
C VAL A 256 10.37 -12.34 7.02
N ALA A 257 11.70 -12.55 7.05
CA ALA A 257 12.51 -12.38 8.24
C ALA A 257 12.55 -10.91 8.70
N LEU A 258 12.67 -9.97 7.75
CA LEU A 258 12.61 -8.54 8.05
C LEU A 258 11.24 -8.12 8.60
N SER A 259 10.13 -8.64 8.07
CA SER A 259 8.79 -8.38 8.61
C SER A 259 8.64 -8.87 10.05
N LEU A 260 9.17 -10.05 10.37
CA LEU A 260 9.18 -10.57 11.75
C LEU A 260 10.06 -9.70 12.67
N LEU A 261 11.23 -9.25 12.20
CA LEU A 261 12.11 -8.34 12.95
C LEU A 261 11.46 -6.98 13.20
N SER A 262 10.83 -6.39 12.19
CA SER A 262 10.11 -5.13 12.32
C SER A 262 8.97 -5.24 13.33
N ASN A 263 8.21 -6.34 13.30
CA ASN A 263 7.18 -6.62 14.29
C ASN A 263 7.74 -6.79 15.73
N LEU A 264 8.86 -7.46 15.88
CA LEU A 264 9.55 -7.59 17.18
C LEU A 264 10.04 -6.24 17.70
N LEU A 265 10.56 -5.38 16.81
CA LEU A 265 11.05 -4.05 17.15
C LEU A 265 9.92 -3.12 17.60
N GLY A 266 8.96 -2.88 16.76
CA GLY A 266 7.93 -1.87 16.97
C GLY A 266 6.58 -2.23 16.36
N GLY A 267 6.19 -3.51 16.37
CA GLY A 267 4.85 -3.95 15.99
C GLY A 267 3.78 -3.47 16.99
N PRO A 268 2.48 -3.76 16.74
CA PRO A 268 1.36 -3.19 17.48
C PRO A 268 1.27 -3.63 18.94
N GLY A 269 2.10 -4.59 19.38
CA GLY A 269 2.12 -5.06 20.76
C GLY A 269 2.86 -4.09 21.70
N MET A 270 2.28 -3.80 22.87
CA MET A 270 2.93 -2.99 23.92
C MET A 270 4.24 -3.60 24.43
N ASN A 271 4.46 -4.88 24.18
CA ASN A 271 5.67 -5.63 24.53
C ASN A 271 6.75 -5.58 23.45
N SER A 272 6.59 -4.80 22.40
CA SER A 272 7.63 -4.59 21.38
C SER A 272 8.85 -3.89 22.00
N LEU A 273 10.03 -4.13 21.43
CA LEU A 273 11.30 -3.66 22.01
C LEU A 273 11.34 -2.12 22.14
N LEU A 274 10.82 -1.41 21.16
CA LEU A 274 10.78 0.06 21.17
C LEU A 274 9.77 0.58 22.20
N ASN A 275 8.56 0.03 22.26
CA ASN A 275 7.57 0.42 23.26
C ASN A 275 8.10 0.22 24.67
N VAL A 276 8.67 -0.95 24.95
CA VAL A 276 9.24 -1.23 26.29
C VAL A 276 10.37 -0.26 26.61
N ALA A 277 11.27 -0.02 25.68
CA ALA A 277 12.43 0.84 25.95
C ALA A 277 12.11 2.32 26.05
N LEU A 278 11.28 2.85 25.13
CA LEU A 278 11.06 4.29 25.06
C LEU A 278 9.85 4.75 25.87
N ARG A 279 8.78 3.95 25.90
CA ARG A 279 7.53 4.30 26.56
C ARG A 279 7.44 3.74 27.97
N GLU A 280 7.49 2.41 28.13
CA GLU A 280 7.22 1.78 29.42
C GLU A 280 8.32 2.05 30.46
N ASN A 281 9.60 1.98 30.06
CA ASN A 281 10.71 2.16 30.97
C ASN A 281 11.08 3.63 31.21
N HIS A 282 10.85 4.52 30.24
CA HIS A 282 11.36 5.89 30.30
C HIS A 282 10.28 6.98 30.12
N GLY A 283 9.08 6.65 29.61
CA GLY A 283 8.00 7.61 29.38
C GLY A 283 8.30 8.73 28.38
N LEU A 284 9.21 8.47 27.41
CA LEU A 284 9.73 9.47 26.51
C LEU A 284 8.86 9.72 25.27
N VAL A 285 8.03 8.72 24.89
CA VAL A 285 7.24 8.74 23.66
C VAL A 285 5.81 8.28 23.92
N TYR A 286 4.85 8.79 23.12
CA TYR A 286 3.50 8.23 23.06
C TYR A 286 3.45 7.06 22.07
N THR A 287 4.13 7.20 20.94
CA THR A 287 4.17 6.22 19.86
C THR A 287 5.60 5.95 19.46
N ALA A 288 5.94 4.67 19.34
CA ALA A 288 7.15 4.21 18.69
C ALA A 288 6.82 2.95 17.90
N GLU A 289 7.01 3.00 16.61
CA GLU A 289 6.65 1.91 15.71
C GLU A 289 7.76 1.59 14.71
N SER A 290 7.77 0.35 14.24
CA SER A 290 8.65 -0.09 13.16
C SER A 290 7.79 -0.66 12.03
N THR A 291 7.97 -0.11 10.84
CA THR A 291 7.19 -0.44 9.65
C THR A 291 8.07 -0.92 8.50
N VAL A 292 7.50 -1.72 7.63
CA VAL A 292 8.15 -2.14 6.38
C VAL A 292 7.14 -2.02 5.24
N PHE A 293 7.54 -1.33 4.19
CA PHE A 293 6.82 -1.29 2.92
C PHE A 293 7.63 -2.01 1.84
N TYR A 294 6.96 -2.87 1.06
CA TYR A 294 7.62 -3.62 -0.01
C TYR A 294 7.07 -3.19 -1.36
N TYR A 295 7.97 -2.75 -2.22
CA TYR A 295 7.76 -2.50 -3.63
C TYR A 295 8.23 -3.68 -4.47
N THR A 296 7.97 -3.64 -5.76
CA THR A 296 8.32 -4.74 -6.69
C THR A 296 9.84 -4.98 -6.75
N ASP A 297 10.65 -3.93 -6.68
CA ASP A 297 12.11 -3.97 -6.82
C ASP A 297 12.89 -3.36 -5.64
N ALA A 298 12.19 -2.83 -4.64
CA ALA A 298 12.77 -2.24 -3.45
C ALA A 298 11.88 -2.45 -2.22
N GLY A 299 12.31 -1.94 -1.07
CA GLY A 299 11.50 -1.79 0.12
C GLY A 299 12.01 -0.64 0.97
N VAL A 300 11.21 -0.26 1.94
CA VAL A 300 11.53 0.74 2.97
C VAL A 300 11.29 0.11 4.32
N TRP A 301 12.29 0.14 5.18
CA TRP A 301 12.14 -0.13 6.60
C TRP A 301 12.38 1.15 7.38
N SER A 302 11.53 1.43 8.36
CA SER A 302 11.68 2.60 9.22
C SER A 302 11.22 2.35 10.64
N ILE A 303 11.78 3.14 11.56
CA ILE A 303 11.33 3.35 12.93
C ILE A 303 10.84 4.79 13.01
N TYR A 304 9.58 4.96 13.39
CA TYR A 304 8.98 6.26 13.71
C TYR A 304 8.83 6.42 15.21
N PHE A 305 9.08 7.62 15.72
CA PHE A 305 8.69 8.02 17.07
C PHE A 305 8.38 9.52 17.14
N GLY A 306 7.43 9.88 18.05
CA GLY A 306 7.11 11.24 18.42
C GLY A 306 7.46 11.51 19.88
N CYS A 307 8.17 12.59 20.18
CA CYS A 307 8.57 12.97 21.54
C CYS A 307 8.82 14.48 21.65
N GLU A 308 9.02 14.99 22.87
CA GLU A 308 9.55 16.33 23.08
C GLU A 308 10.93 16.50 22.42
N GLU A 309 11.23 17.66 21.84
CA GLU A 309 12.46 17.91 21.08
C GLU A 309 13.72 17.59 21.90
N GLU A 310 13.75 17.95 23.18
CA GLU A 310 14.87 17.69 24.10
C GLU A 310 15.14 16.18 24.31
N ASN A 311 14.14 15.32 24.09
CA ASN A 311 14.23 13.88 24.25
C ASN A 311 14.71 13.13 23.00
N VAL A 312 14.74 13.78 21.82
CA VAL A 312 15.19 13.16 20.56
C VAL A 312 16.57 12.49 20.67
N PRO A 313 17.60 13.12 21.26
CA PRO A 313 18.92 12.49 21.38
C PRO A 313 18.91 11.25 22.27
N ILE A 314 18.08 11.21 23.31
CA ILE A 314 17.95 10.08 24.22
C ILE A 314 17.25 8.94 23.52
N CYS A 315 16.09 9.22 22.86
CA CYS A 315 15.33 8.23 22.11
C CYS A 315 16.19 7.59 21.01
N THR A 316 16.86 8.42 20.21
CA THR A 316 17.75 7.94 19.13
C THR A 316 18.84 7.03 19.67
N ARG A 317 19.50 7.40 20.77
CA ARG A 317 20.52 6.56 21.40
C ARG A 317 19.98 5.21 21.87
N LEU A 318 18.79 5.19 22.48
CA LEU A 318 18.14 3.95 22.93
C LEU A 318 17.79 3.05 21.73
N ILE A 319 17.28 3.63 20.65
CA ILE A 319 16.98 2.92 19.41
C ILE A 319 18.25 2.28 18.83
N LEU A 320 19.29 3.09 18.61
CA LEU A 320 20.58 2.59 18.10
C LEU A 320 21.19 1.51 18.97
N HIS A 321 21.05 1.63 20.30
CA HIS A 321 21.50 0.58 21.22
C HIS A 321 20.72 -0.74 21.06
N ILE A 322 19.40 -0.67 20.83
CA ILE A 322 18.58 -1.86 20.55
C ILE A 322 19.01 -2.52 19.24
N LEU A 323 19.15 -1.73 18.17
CA LEU A 323 19.61 -2.20 16.87
C LEU A 323 20.99 -2.86 16.97
N LYS A 324 21.93 -2.20 17.65
CA LYS A 324 23.27 -2.74 17.88
C LYS A 324 23.24 -4.07 18.63
N LYS A 325 22.43 -4.21 19.67
CA LYS A 325 22.30 -5.49 20.40
C LYS A 325 21.83 -6.63 19.50
N LEU A 326 20.95 -6.35 18.53
CA LEU A 326 20.48 -7.34 17.57
C LEU A 326 21.55 -7.75 16.56
N THR A 327 22.53 -6.87 16.27
CA THR A 327 23.68 -7.18 15.40
C THR A 327 24.86 -7.81 16.13
N GLU A 328 24.88 -7.84 17.46
CA GLU A 328 25.97 -8.46 18.24
C GLU A 328 25.83 -9.98 18.38
N LYS A 329 24.60 -10.47 18.43
CA LYS A 329 24.34 -11.91 18.58
C LYS A 329 22.93 -12.30 18.09
N PRO A 330 22.75 -13.52 17.57
CA PRO A 330 21.45 -14.04 17.20
C PRO A 330 20.49 -14.08 18.39
N LEU A 331 19.18 -14.00 18.10
CA LEU A 331 18.15 -14.29 19.09
C LEU A 331 18.28 -15.75 19.58
N SER A 332 17.99 -15.97 20.87
CA SER A 332 17.85 -17.35 21.34
C SER A 332 16.62 -18.03 20.73
N GLU A 333 16.62 -19.34 20.62
CA GLU A 333 15.46 -20.13 20.14
C GLU A 333 14.16 -19.77 20.89
N ARG A 334 14.25 -19.51 22.17
CA ARG A 334 13.11 -19.14 23.03
C ARG A 334 12.56 -17.74 22.64
N GLN A 335 13.43 -16.78 22.34
CA GLN A 335 13.03 -15.43 21.91
C GLN A 335 12.39 -15.49 20.53
N LEU A 336 13.00 -16.21 19.60
CA LEU A 336 12.48 -16.41 18.26
C LEU A 336 11.12 -17.11 18.28
N ALA A 337 10.97 -18.18 19.08
CA ALA A 337 9.69 -18.89 19.18
C ALA A 337 8.55 -17.99 19.69
N LYS A 338 8.83 -17.09 20.65
CA LYS A 338 7.87 -16.10 21.14
C LYS A 338 7.50 -15.10 20.05
N ALA A 339 8.49 -14.55 19.33
CA ALA A 339 8.26 -13.59 18.26
C ALA A 339 7.41 -14.19 17.12
N LYS A 340 7.73 -15.42 16.70
CA LYS A 340 6.95 -16.16 15.70
C LYS A 340 5.50 -16.36 16.13
N LYS A 341 5.29 -16.85 17.36
CA LYS A 341 3.95 -17.08 17.91
C LYS A 341 3.12 -15.81 17.91
N GLN A 342 3.71 -14.69 18.36
CA GLN A 342 3.04 -13.39 18.38
C GLN A 342 2.69 -12.91 16.97
N PHE A 343 3.65 -12.93 16.06
CA PHE A 343 3.46 -12.44 14.70
C PHE A 343 2.41 -13.26 13.93
N ILE A 344 2.45 -14.59 14.03
CA ILE A 344 1.46 -15.47 13.41
C ILE A 344 0.06 -15.19 13.98
N GLY A 345 -0.06 -15.04 15.31
CA GLY A 345 -1.35 -14.71 15.94
C GLY A 345 -1.91 -13.38 15.44
N GLN A 346 -1.06 -12.35 15.34
CA GLN A 346 -1.47 -11.04 14.79
C GLN A 346 -1.87 -11.13 13.31
N LEU A 347 -1.15 -11.88 12.49
CA LEU A 347 -1.50 -12.11 11.09
C LEU A 347 -2.85 -12.83 10.95
N GLN A 348 -3.11 -13.82 11.79
CA GLN A 348 -4.39 -14.54 11.78
C GLN A 348 -5.54 -13.63 12.17
N ILE A 349 -5.38 -12.84 13.24
CA ILE A 349 -6.39 -11.85 13.68
C ILE A 349 -6.64 -10.80 12.58
N ALA A 350 -5.58 -10.28 11.95
CA ALA A 350 -5.72 -9.30 10.88
C ALA A 350 -6.46 -9.85 9.64
N ASN A 351 -6.39 -11.16 9.40
CA ASN A 351 -7.12 -11.81 8.30
C ASN A 351 -8.63 -11.96 8.55
N ASP A 352 -9.12 -11.75 9.78
CA ASP A 352 -10.56 -11.71 10.07
C ASP A 352 -11.22 -10.41 9.60
N ASN A 353 -10.43 -9.39 9.22
CA ASN A 353 -10.94 -8.26 8.44
C ASN A 353 -11.03 -8.68 6.96
N PHE A 354 -12.23 -9.02 6.52
CA PHE A 354 -12.47 -9.59 5.19
C PHE A 354 -12.23 -8.60 4.06
N GLU A 355 -12.41 -7.30 4.28
CA GLU A 355 -12.08 -6.28 3.27
C GLU A 355 -10.56 -6.22 3.05
N ASN A 356 -9.79 -6.09 4.11
CA ASN A 356 -8.32 -6.11 4.02
C ASN A 356 -7.80 -7.44 3.43
N TYR A 357 -8.47 -8.54 3.74
CA TYR A 357 -8.15 -9.84 3.15
C TYR A 357 -8.36 -9.84 1.64
N ALA A 358 -9.50 -9.35 1.16
CA ALA A 358 -9.85 -9.27 -0.26
C ALA A 358 -8.86 -8.37 -1.04
N LEU A 359 -8.53 -7.20 -0.49
CA LEU A 359 -7.54 -6.29 -1.07
C LEU A 359 -6.16 -6.94 -1.16
N ALA A 360 -5.75 -7.66 -0.12
CA ALA A 360 -4.48 -8.39 -0.11
C ALA A 360 -4.49 -9.58 -1.09
N LEU A 361 -5.63 -10.27 -1.27
CA LEU A 361 -5.81 -11.32 -2.28
C LEU A 361 -5.58 -10.74 -3.68
N GLY A 362 -6.25 -9.63 -4.00
CA GLY A 362 -6.10 -8.93 -5.28
C GLY A 362 -4.66 -8.47 -5.53
N LYS A 363 -4.03 -7.85 -4.53
CA LYS A 363 -2.64 -7.37 -4.61
C LYS A 363 -1.64 -8.49 -4.86
N VAL A 364 -1.73 -9.58 -4.11
CA VAL A 364 -0.81 -10.72 -4.25
C VAL A 364 -0.98 -11.38 -5.61
N TYR A 365 -2.22 -11.61 -6.06
CA TYR A 365 -2.47 -12.21 -7.36
C TYR A 365 -2.04 -11.30 -8.51
N ALA A 366 -2.33 -9.99 -8.42
CA ALA A 366 -1.89 -9.00 -9.41
C ALA A 366 -0.37 -9.00 -9.61
N ARG A 367 0.39 -9.11 -8.52
CA ARG A 367 1.87 -9.02 -8.55
C ARG A 367 2.56 -10.34 -8.87
N THR A 368 1.98 -11.46 -8.48
CA THR A 368 2.66 -12.76 -8.53
C THR A 368 2.00 -13.78 -9.46
N GLY A 369 0.75 -13.55 -9.88
CA GLY A 369 -0.08 -14.55 -10.56
C GLY A 369 -0.41 -15.77 -9.69
N LYS A 370 -0.25 -15.67 -8.36
CA LYS A 370 -0.46 -16.78 -7.42
C LYS A 370 -1.48 -16.39 -6.36
N HIS A 371 -2.28 -17.38 -5.96
CA HIS A 371 -3.20 -17.23 -4.84
C HIS A 371 -2.47 -16.87 -3.55
N ARG A 372 -3.06 -15.95 -2.77
CA ARG A 372 -2.59 -15.58 -1.43
C ARG A 372 -2.82 -16.74 -0.46
N ASN A 373 -1.76 -17.34 0.03
CA ASN A 373 -1.85 -18.47 0.94
C ASN A 373 -1.23 -18.12 2.30
N VAL A 374 -2.10 -17.82 3.27
CA VAL A 374 -1.71 -17.44 4.64
C VAL A 374 -1.04 -18.60 5.38
N ASP A 375 -1.49 -19.84 5.17
CA ASP A 375 -0.89 -21.00 5.80
C ASP A 375 0.56 -21.19 5.35
N LYS A 376 0.84 -21.01 4.04
CA LYS A 376 2.21 -21.02 3.52
C LYS A 376 3.07 -19.90 4.09
N LEU A 377 2.49 -18.71 4.29
CA LEU A 377 3.22 -17.62 4.95
C LEU A 377 3.53 -17.97 6.41
N CYS A 378 2.56 -18.50 7.16
CA CYS A 378 2.77 -18.97 8.52
C CYS A 378 3.84 -20.08 8.58
N GLN A 379 3.85 -21.02 7.64
CA GLN A 379 4.87 -22.05 7.53
C GLN A 379 6.27 -21.45 7.27
N LYS A 380 6.38 -20.46 6.39
CA LYS A 380 7.64 -19.74 6.17
C LYS A 380 8.12 -19.05 7.45
N ILE A 381 7.24 -18.37 8.17
CA ILE A 381 7.58 -17.73 9.44
C ILE A 381 8.05 -18.80 10.47
N GLN A 382 7.35 -19.94 10.55
CA GLN A 382 7.74 -21.03 11.44
C GLN A 382 9.11 -21.62 11.09
N SER A 383 9.48 -21.69 9.82
CA SER A 383 10.77 -22.25 9.38
C SER A 383 11.97 -21.32 9.59
N LEU A 384 11.77 -20.02 9.86
CA LEU A 384 12.87 -19.08 10.10
C LEU A 384 13.74 -19.55 11.27
N THR A 385 15.05 -19.43 11.16
CA THR A 385 16.03 -19.75 12.19
C THR A 385 16.57 -18.49 12.85
N PRO A 386 17.20 -18.55 14.02
CA PRO A 386 17.91 -17.41 14.60
C PRO A 386 18.95 -16.82 13.64
N GLN A 387 19.59 -17.65 12.82
CA GLN A 387 20.59 -17.23 11.86
C GLN A 387 19.96 -16.40 10.73
N ASP A 388 18.80 -16.80 10.19
CA ASP A 388 18.10 -16.03 9.15
C ASP A 388 17.79 -14.59 9.62
N LEU A 389 17.33 -14.43 10.86
CA LEU A 389 17.07 -13.12 11.43
C LEU A 389 18.37 -12.34 11.68
N TYR A 390 19.40 -13.01 12.17
CA TYR A 390 20.69 -12.39 12.44
C TYR A 390 21.35 -11.86 11.17
N ASP A 391 21.31 -12.63 10.08
CA ASP A 391 21.84 -12.20 8.78
C ASP A 391 21.13 -10.93 8.28
N VAL A 392 19.79 -10.86 8.44
CA VAL A 392 19.01 -9.68 8.11
C VAL A 392 19.36 -8.50 9.03
N THR A 393 19.53 -8.71 10.34
CA THR A 393 19.94 -7.61 11.24
C THR A 393 21.31 -7.05 10.87
N CYS A 394 22.27 -7.91 10.54
CA CYS A 394 23.61 -7.52 10.14
C CYS A 394 23.63 -6.80 8.79
N ASP A 395 22.69 -7.09 7.89
CA ASP A 395 22.58 -6.40 6.60
C ASP A 395 21.90 -5.04 6.73
N ILE A 396 20.79 -4.96 7.50
CA ILE A 396 19.90 -3.80 7.49
C ILE A 396 20.18 -2.79 8.60
N PHE A 397 20.54 -3.23 9.83
CA PHE A 397 20.61 -2.36 11.01
C PHE A 397 21.98 -1.72 11.26
N GLN A 398 22.77 -1.56 10.20
CA GLN A 398 24.06 -0.86 10.27
C GLN A 398 23.84 0.64 10.41
N GLU A 399 24.45 1.27 11.44
CA GLU A 399 24.24 2.70 11.74
C GLU A 399 24.66 3.61 10.58
N ASP A 400 25.71 3.25 9.87
CA ASP A 400 26.23 3.98 8.72
C ASP A 400 25.35 3.87 7.45
N LYS A 401 24.37 2.97 7.44
CA LYS A 401 23.37 2.82 6.37
C LYS A 401 22.03 3.50 6.68
N LEU A 402 21.87 4.11 7.85
CA LEU A 402 20.61 4.70 8.27
C LEU A 402 20.43 6.12 7.78
N THR A 403 19.32 6.38 7.12
CA THR A 403 18.80 7.73 6.87
C THR A 403 17.97 8.17 8.08
N THR A 404 18.07 9.44 8.45
CA THR A 404 17.27 10.04 9.53
C THR A 404 16.61 11.30 9.03
N LEU A 405 15.30 11.42 9.24
CA LEU A 405 14.52 12.63 9.04
C LEU A 405 13.91 13.04 10.37
N GLN A 406 14.08 14.31 10.75
CA GLN A 406 13.51 14.88 11.96
C GLN A 406 12.75 16.15 11.63
N TYR A 407 11.51 16.25 12.11
CA TYR A 407 10.73 17.49 12.21
C TYR A 407 10.82 18.05 13.62
N LYS A 408 10.93 19.39 13.75
CA LYS A 408 10.97 20.11 15.02
C LYS A 408 10.19 21.42 14.94
#